data_aa1578dc8ac24b46fef3a1b6de4c7353
#
_entry.id   aa1578dc8ac24b46fef3a1b6de4c7353
#
_cell.length_a   1.000
_cell.length_b   1.000
_cell.length_c   1.000
_cell.angle_alpha   90.00
_cell.angle_beta   90.00
_cell.angle_gamma   90.00
#
_symmetry.space_group_name_H-M   'P 1'
#
loop_
_entity.id
_entity.type
_entity.pdbx_description
1 polymer ?
#
loop_
_entity_poly.entity_id
_entity_poly.type
_entity_poly.pdbx_seq_one_letter_code
_entity_poly.pdbx_strand_id
1 'polypeptide(L)'
;MHENSFKSTVLAALALALAPAFSQAYEAGVESDNAPVAATTPALIPMTAQVTAKLPTLDNRLQKTDRLLKNLSDNSDPLREADVWGRIRSGYAIPDINNQLVANHVNWYATRPDHLARTTARASRYIFHVVQELEKRGMPTELALLPFIESAFNPQAFSSASAAGLWQFVPATGRDFNLKQTMFKDDRRGVLASTDAALTYLQRLYDMFGDWQLALAAYNWGEGSVQRAIKKNQALGKPTDFESLADLMPAETRNYVPKLQAVKNIIANPAQFGLTLPVVDNQPYFTAIDKTSDIDITVAAQLAELSTDEFKALNPQFNRPVIIGGEKTKILLPQENAAKFTTNLAQWGHALSSWTTHKITNARERIETLASKFGTTADVLRQANNIPQRTSLRAGSTILVPKTSATMNKDITQEIADSATMLLEADRPERAAKALRRVAKGGKVQTAPISLVKPRIQRGGGNSRAKARH
;
A
#
# COMPACT_ATOMS: atom_id res chain seq x y z
N MET A 1 -7.74 -14.88 58.56
CA MET A 1 -6.57 -15.51 57.97
C MET A 1 -6.64 -15.13 56.50
N HIS A 2 -6.16 -14.00 56.17
CA HIS A 2 -4.92 -13.50 55.56
C HIS A 2 -4.32 -14.49 54.55
N GLU A 3 -4.48 -14.12 53.27
CA GLU A 3 -3.50 -13.98 52.21
C GLU A 3 -4.20 -14.06 50.86
N ASN A 4 -4.18 -12.97 50.15
CA ASN A 4 -3.94 -12.85 48.70
C ASN A 4 -4.56 -11.56 48.13
N SER A 5 -3.91 -10.48 48.45
CA SER A 5 -4.15 -9.19 47.76
C SER A 5 -2.80 -8.57 47.47
N PHE A 6 -2.13 -9.03 46.40
CA PHE A 6 -0.91 -8.37 45.90
C PHE A 6 -0.51 -8.99 44.53
N LYS A 7 -1.27 -8.77 43.46
CA LYS A 7 -0.80 -9.01 42.08
C LYS A 7 -1.76 -8.39 41.04
N SER A 8 -2.04 -7.12 41.11
CA SER A 8 -2.83 -6.45 40.07
C SER A 8 -2.46 -4.97 39.82
N THR A 9 -1.23 -4.56 40.13
CA THR A 9 -0.87 -3.12 39.99
C THR A 9 0.44 -2.85 39.24
N VAL A 10 0.95 -3.78 38.42
CA VAL A 10 2.24 -3.57 37.70
C VAL A 10 2.10 -3.65 36.17
N LEU A 11 0.90 -3.79 35.61
CA LEU A 11 0.71 -3.85 34.15
C LEU A 11 0.10 -2.57 33.49
N ALA A 12 -0.09 -1.50 34.25
CA ALA A 12 -0.69 -0.26 33.74
C ALA A 12 0.31 0.89 33.50
N ALA A 13 1.61 0.68 33.70
CA ALA A 13 2.61 1.76 33.66
C ALA A 13 3.60 1.69 32.48
N LEU A 14 3.40 0.83 31.48
CA LEU A 14 4.34 0.71 30.34
C LEU A 14 3.75 1.14 28.99
N ALA A 15 2.57 1.74 28.94
CA ALA A 15 1.91 2.18 27.71
C ALA A 15 1.94 3.70 27.49
N LEU A 16 2.69 4.48 28.27
CA LEU A 16 2.66 5.96 28.19
C LEU A 16 4.02 6.62 27.89
N ALA A 17 5.00 5.93 27.37
CA ALA A 17 6.36 6.47 27.12
C ALA A 17 6.86 6.32 25.66
N LEU A 18 5.98 6.31 24.65
CA LEU A 18 6.38 6.31 23.23
C LEU A 18 5.54 7.27 22.37
N ALA A 19 5.41 8.50 22.80
CA ALA A 19 5.13 9.64 21.95
C ALA A 19 5.76 10.86 22.63
N PRO A 20 6.84 11.45 22.12
CA PRO A 20 6.82 12.36 21.01
C PRO A 20 8.15 12.37 20.22
N ALA A 21 8.13 12.07 18.96
CA ALA A 21 9.27 12.35 18.06
C ALA A 21 8.86 12.46 16.58
N PHE A 22 7.73 13.08 16.28
CA PHE A 22 7.29 13.27 14.89
C PHE A 22 6.99 14.73 14.52
N SER A 23 7.62 15.72 15.15
CA SER A 23 7.41 17.13 14.79
C SER A 23 8.61 17.86 14.20
N GLN A 24 9.70 17.17 13.81
CA GLN A 24 10.91 17.86 13.28
C GLN A 24 11.52 17.26 12.01
N ALA A 25 10.78 16.52 11.21
CA ALA A 25 11.27 16.02 9.91
C ALA A 25 10.70 16.79 8.70
N TYR A 26 10.29 18.04 8.86
CA TYR A 26 9.67 18.82 7.77
C TYR A 26 10.58 19.86 7.11
N GLU A 27 11.87 19.93 7.46
CA GLU A 27 12.79 20.95 6.91
C GLU A 27 14.07 20.41 6.22
N ALA A 28 14.10 19.15 5.81
CA ALA A 28 15.22 18.70 4.95
C ALA A 28 14.63 18.16 3.65
N GLY A 29 14.74 18.97 2.58
CA GLY A 29 14.23 18.76 1.23
C GLY A 29 14.63 17.44 0.55
N VAL A 30 13.95 16.37 0.92
CA VAL A 30 13.80 15.18 0.10
C VAL A 30 12.31 14.92 0.04
N GLU A 31 11.66 15.45 -0.99
CA GLU A 31 10.28 15.11 -1.33
C GLU A 31 10.22 13.61 -1.65
N SER A 32 9.86 12.79 -0.66
CA SER A 32 9.30 11.50 -0.99
C SER A 32 7.90 11.76 -1.53
N ASP A 33 7.62 11.38 -2.76
CA ASP A 33 6.31 11.49 -3.41
C ASP A 33 5.18 10.71 -2.69
N ASN A 34 5.48 10.12 -1.56
CA ASN A 34 4.57 9.36 -0.71
C ASN A 34 4.32 10.12 0.59
N ALA A 35 3.26 10.92 0.64
CA ALA A 35 2.73 11.34 1.92
C ALA A 35 2.31 10.09 2.71
N PRO A 36 2.79 9.87 3.94
CA PRO A 36 2.43 8.69 4.70
C PRO A 36 0.94 8.75 5.05
N VAL A 37 0.17 7.82 4.52
CA VAL A 37 -1.18 7.53 5.01
C VAL A 37 -1.01 6.60 6.20
N ALA A 38 -1.19 7.11 7.39
CA ALA A 38 -1.16 6.32 8.60
C ALA A 38 -2.53 5.65 8.79
N ALA A 39 -2.69 4.43 8.28
CA ALA A 39 -3.84 3.61 8.62
C ALA A 39 -3.65 3.07 10.04
N THR A 40 -4.47 3.54 10.98
CA THR A 40 -4.56 2.97 12.32
C THR A 40 -5.19 1.59 12.22
N THR A 41 -4.51 0.57 12.71
CA THR A 41 -4.98 -0.82 12.74
C THR A 41 -6.30 -0.92 13.52
N PRO A 42 -7.40 -1.40 12.94
CA PRO A 42 -8.60 -1.71 13.71
C PRO A 42 -8.31 -2.90 14.62
N ALA A 43 -8.57 -2.77 15.90
CA ALA A 43 -8.53 -3.89 16.82
C ALA A 43 -9.59 -4.92 16.39
N LEU A 44 -9.15 -6.15 16.12
CA LEU A 44 -10.02 -7.29 15.82
C LEU A 44 -10.95 -7.55 16.99
N ILE A 45 -12.24 -7.31 16.80
CA ILE A 45 -13.29 -7.87 17.65
C ILE A 45 -13.69 -9.20 17.03
N PRO A 46 -13.70 -10.32 17.78
CA PRO A 46 -14.16 -11.60 17.23
C PRO A 46 -15.62 -11.47 16.78
N MET A 47 -15.88 -11.79 15.51
CA MET A 47 -17.22 -11.84 14.95
C MET A 47 -17.98 -13.08 15.47
N THR A 48 -18.64 -12.92 16.60
CA THR A 48 -19.78 -13.78 16.99
C THR A 48 -20.95 -12.86 17.33
N ALA A 49 -21.49 -12.21 16.32
CA ALA A 49 -22.80 -11.61 16.39
C ALA A 49 -23.50 -11.92 15.06
N GLN A 50 -24.60 -12.67 15.14
CA GLN A 50 -25.52 -12.87 14.03
C GLN A 50 -25.96 -11.49 13.52
N VAL A 51 -25.40 -11.07 12.38
CA VAL A 51 -25.88 -9.90 11.66
C VAL A 51 -27.15 -10.34 10.94
N THR A 52 -28.31 -10.00 11.50
CA THR A 52 -29.53 -9.92 10.72
C THR A 52 -29.31 -8.83 9.67
N ALA A 53 -28.91 -9.23 8.48
CA ALA A 53 -28.75 -8.34 7.34
C ALA A 53 -30.12 -7.70 7.06
N LYS A 54 -30.26 -6.42 7.40
CA LYS A 54 -31.37 -5.62 6.95
C LYS A 54 -31.24 -5.52 5.44
N LEU A 55 -32.16 -6.15 4.69
CA LEU A 55 -32.26 -6.02 3.24
C LEU A 55 -32.23 -4.53 2.88
N PRO A 56 -31.49 -4.13 1.84
CA PRO A 56 -31.47 -2.75 1.38
C PRO A 56 -32.90 -2.26 1.17
N THR A 57 -33.24 -1.10 1.70
CA THR A 57 -34.57 -0.51 1.56
C THR A 57 -34.89 -0.36 0.07
N LEU A 58 -36.17 -0.44 -0.27
CA LEU A 58 -36.69 -0.29 -1.64
C LEU A 58 -36.13 0.98 -2.31
N ASP A 59 -35.94 2.05 -1.54
CA ASP A 59 -35.34 3.32 -1.95
C ASP A 59 -33.90 3.18 -2.50
N ASN A 60 -33.05 2.38 -1.83
CA ASN A 60 -31.67 2.17 -2.29
C ASN A 60 -31.62 1.36 -3.60
N ARG A 61 -32.59 0.49 -3.82
CA ARG A 61 -32.72 -0.25 -5.08
C ARG A 61 -33.22 0.65 -6.22
N LEU A 62 -34.19 1.50 -5.93
CA LEU A 62 -34.71 2.47 -6.89
C LEU A 62 -33.65 3.48 -7.31
N GLN A 63 -32.89 4.05 -6.36
CA GLN A 63 -31.79 4.95 -6.66
C GLN A 63 -30.68 4.30 -7.49
N LYS A 64 -30.39 3.01 -7.25
CA LYS A 64 -29.43 2.25 -8.04
C LYS A 64 -29.94 2.01 -9.46
N THR A 65 -31.24 1.69 -9.59
CA THR A 65 -31.89 1.49 -10.91
C THR A 65 -31.97 2.81 -11.70
N ASP A 66 -32.34 3.91 -11.04
CA ASP A 66 -32.40 5.24 -11.67
C ASP A 66 -31.02 5.71 -12.15
N ARG A 67 -29.95 5.44 -11.38
CA ARG A 67 -28.58 5.73 -11.80
C ARG A 67 -28.14 4.89 -12.98
N LEU A 68 -28.48 3.60 -13.00
CA LEU A 68 -28.20 2.71 -14.13
C LEU A 68 -28.97 3.16 -15.38
N LEU A 69 -30.23 3.54 -15.24
CA LEU A 69 -31.04 4.06 -16.34
C LEU A 69 -30.53 5.42 -16.84
N LYS A 70 -30.15 6.31 -15.94
CA LYS A 70 -29.54 7.60 -16.31
C LYS A 70 -28.21 7.40 -17.03
N ASN A 71 -27.36 6.48 -16.57
CA ASN A 71 -26.10 6.14 -17.23
C ASN A 71 -26.30 5.48 -18.60
N LEU A 72 -27.43 4.79 -18.83
CA LEU A 72 -27.78 4.21 -20.13
C LEU A 72 -28.39 5.24 -21.09
N SER A 73 -29.09 6.27 -20.59
CA SER A 73 -29.72 7.30 -21.41
C SER A 73 -28.76 8.42 -21.84
N ASP A 74 -27.69 8.66 -21.05
CA ASP A 74 -26.74 9.77 -21.27
C ASP A 74 -25.50 9.36 -22.11
N ASN A 75 -25.61 8.28 -22.88
CA ASN A 75 -24.50 7.77 -23.72
C ASN A 75 -24.11 8.69 -24.91
N SER A 76 -24.68 9.89 -25.00
CA SER A 76 -24.48 10.79 -26.14
C SER A 76 -23.78 12.13 -25.78
N ASP A 77 -23.22 12.27 -24.54
CA ASP A 77 -22.45 13.47 -24.20
C ASP A 77 -21.07 13.42 -24.88
N PRO A 78 -20.79 14.34 -25.86
CA PRO A 78 -19.48 14.38 -26.53
C PRO A 78 -18.30 14.61 -25.59
N LEU A 79 -18.52 15.25 -24.44
CA LEU A 79 -17.49 15.45 -23.40
C LEU A 79 -17.17 14.16 -22.64
N ARG A 80 -18.14 13.25 -22.57
CA ARG A 80 -17.96 11.92 -21.98
C ARG A 80 -17.13 11.00 -22.87
N GLU A 81 -17.22 11.17 -24.18
CA GLU A 81 -16.46 10.39 -25.17
C GLU A 81 -15.02 10.89 -25.31
N ALA A 82 -14.78 12.19 -25.08
CA ALA A 82 -13.50 12.81 -25.37
C ALA A 82 -12.37 12.42 -24.42
N ASP A 83 -12.63 12.36 -23.10
CA ASP A 83 -11.65 11.97 -22.11
C ASP A 83 -12.28 11.29 -20.88
N VAL A 84 -11.45 10.61 -20.07
CA VAL A 84 -11.90 9.93 -18.86
C VAL A 84 -12.42 10.90 -17.78
N TRP A 85 -11.97 12.16 -17.80
CA TRP A 85 -12.42 13.17 -16.84
C TRP A 85 -13.87 13.56 -17.06
N GLY A 86 -14.29 13.70 -18.31
CA GLY A 86 -15.71 13.90 -18.68
C GLY A 86 -16.58 12.76 -18.15
N ARG A 87 -16.14 11.52 -18.35
CA ARG A 87 -16.81 10.32 -17.86
C ARG A 87 -16.91 10.29 -16.33
N ILE A 88 -15.85 10.66 -15.61
CA ILE A 88 -15.85 10.75 -14.14
C ILE A 88 -16.82 11.84 -13.67
N ARG A 89 -16.77 13.04 -14.28
CA ARG A 89 -17.67 14.16 -13.91
C ARG A 89 -19.14 13.79 -14.06
N SER A 90 -19.51 13.08 -15.13
CA SER A 90 -20.90 12.71 -15.40
C SER A 90 -21.52 11.75 -14.37
N GLY A 91 -20.71 11.02 -13.63
CA GLY A 91 -21.16 10.06 -12.62
C GLY A 91 -21.00 10.50 -11.17
N TYR A 92 -20.73 11.78 -10.91
CA TYR A 92 -20.66 12.32 -9.54
C TYR A 92 -22.00 12.18 -8.83
N ALA A 93 -21.97 11.67 -7.60
CA ALA A 93 -23.19 11.42 -6.83
C ALA A 93 -23.02 11.54 -5.32
N ILE A 94 -21.81 11.78 -4.80
CA ILE A 94 -21.58 12.05 -3.39
C ILE A 94 -21.90 13.52 -3.12
N PRO A 95 -22.74 13.83 -2.12
CA PRO A 95 -23.05 15.22 -1.75
C PRO A 95 -21.77 16.01 -1.46
N ASP A 96 -21.72 17.25 -1.97
CA ASP A 96 -20.59 18.14 -1.76
C ASP A 96 -20.53 18.63 -0.32
N ILE A 97 -19.32 18.78 0.20
CA ILE A 97 -19.03 19.53 1.41
C ILE A 97 -18.27 20.81 1.05
N ASN A 98 -18.55 21.87 1.77
CA ASN A 98 -17.91 23.16 1.55
C ASN A 98 -17.49 23.77 2.90
N ASN A 99 -16.23 23.53 3.26
CA ASN A 99 -15.66 24.04 4.50
C ASN A 99 -14.21 24.49 4.31
N GLN A 100 -13.62 25.07 5.34
CA GLN A 100 -12.23 25.57 5.29
C GLN A 100 -11.21 24.48 4.97
N LEU A 101 -11.44 23.21 5.36
CA LEU A 101 -10.53 22.12 5.07
C LEU A 101 -10.49 21.83 3.56
N VAL A 102 -11.65 21.86 2.89
CA VAL A 102 -11.72 21.73 1.42
C VAL A 102 -10.91 22.84 0.75
N ALA A 103 -11.14 24.10 1.17
CA ALA A 103 -10.41 25.25 0.62
C ALA A 103 -8.89 25.11 0.82
N ASN A 104 -8.45 24.66 1.98
CA ASN A 104 -7.04 24.44 2.27
C ASN A 104 -6.44 23.36 1.35
N HIS A 105 -7.14 22.25 1.13
CA HIS A 105 -6.67 21.20 0.22
C HIS A 105 -6.69 21.62 -1.24
N VAL A 106 -7.70 22.36 -1.69
CA VAL A 106 -7.72 22.96 -3.03
C VAL A 106 -6.47 23.83 -3.24
N ASN A 107 -6.20 24.73 -2.30
CA ASN A 107 -5.01 25.60 -2.37
C ASN A 107 -3.71 24.78 -2.37
N TRP A 108 -3.65 23.71 -1.59
CA TRP A 108 -2.47 22.84 -1.56
C TRP A 108 -2.18 22.21 -2.94
N TYR A 109 -3.21 21.70 -3.64
CA TYR A 109 -3.06 21.16 -4.99
C TYR A 109 -2.79 22.26 -6.02
N ALA A 110 -3.51 23.39 -5.95
CA ALA A 110 -3.36 24.50 -6.91
C ALA A 110 -1.94 25.11 -6.89
N THR A 111 -1.30 25.13 -5.72
CA THR A 111 0.08 25.60 -5.59
C THR A 111 1.14 24.56 -5.97
N ARG A 112 0.72 23.32 -6.36
CA ARG A 112 1.60 22.21 -6.74
C ARG A 112 1.17 21.55 -8.06
N PRO A 113 1.15 22.30 -9.18
CA PRO A 113 0.69 21.78 -10.47
C PRO A 113 1.49 20.55 -10.91
N ASP A 114 2.81 20.52 -10.64
CA ASP A 114 3.67 19.38 -10.98
C ASP A 114 3.27 18.10 -10.24
N HIS A 115 2.84 18.21 -8.98
CA HIS A 115 2.34 17.05 -8.24
C HIS A 115 1.08 16.48 -8.90
N LEU A 116 0.15 17.35 -9.28
CA LEU A 116 -1.08 16.95 -9.98
C LEU A 116 -0.75 16.32 -11.33
N ALA A 117 0.15 16.92 -12.12
CA ALA A 117 0.57 16.41 -13.41
C ALA A 117 1.22 15.00 -13.29
N ARG A 118 2.14 14.81 -12.35
CA ARG A 118 2.75 13.49 -12.11
C ARG A 118 1.71 12.46 -11.66
N THR A 119 0.77 12.84 -10.79
CA THR A 119 -0.29 11.96 -10.34
C THR A 119 -1.20 11.56 -11.49
N THR A 120 -1.60 12.51 -12.34
CA THR A 120 -2.40 12.25 -13.54
C THR A 120 -1.67 11.34 -14.53
N ALA A 121 -0.38 11.56 -14.75
CA ALA A 121 0.43 10.70 -15.62
C ALA A 121 0.51 9.24 -15.10
N ARG A 122 0.54 9.04 -13.78
CA ARG A 122 0.41 7.68 -13.20
C ARG A 122 -1.01 7.14 -13.35
N ALA A 123 -2.01 7.97 -13.08
CA ALA A 123 -3.43 7.59 -13.16
C ALA A 123 -3.84 7.13 -14.55
N SER A 124 -3.28 7.70 -15.61
CA SER A 124 -3.66 7.39 -17.01
C SER A 124 -3.60 5.90 -17.35
N ARG A 125 -2.74 5.13 -16.68
CA ARG A 125 -2.65 3.67 -16.86
C ARG A 125 -3.81 2.90 -16.26
N TYR A 126 -4.46 3.42 -15.22
CA TYR A 126 -5.36 2.64 -14.35
C TYR A 126 -6.77 3.18 -14.27
N ILE A 127 -6.94 4.50 -14.41
CA ILE A 127 -8.18 5.20 -14.06
C ILE A 127 -9.36 4.75 -14.90
N PHE A 128 -9.15 4.45 -16.19
CA PHE A 128 -10.19 3.89 -17.05
C PHE A 128 -10.78 2.60 -16.45
N HIS A 129 -9.92 1.67 -16.02
CA HIS A 129 -10.35 0.42 -15.39
C HIS A 129 -11.12 0.69 -14.09
N VAL A 130 -10.64 1.62 -13.25
CA VAL A 130 -11.30 1.96 -11.98
C VAL A 130 -12.70 2.53 -12.23
N VAL A 131 -12.82 3.48 -13.17
CA VAL A 131 -14.13 4.06 -13.53
C VAL A 131 -15.08 3.00 -14.07
N GLN A 132 -14.60 2.14 -14.99
CA GLN A 132 -15.39 1.06 -15.54
C GLN A 132 -15.92 0.11 -14.46
N GLU A 133 -15.11 -0.21 -13.46
CA GLU A 133 -15.52 -1.09 -12.36
C GLU A 133 -16.51 -0.39 -11.41
N LEU A 134 -16.41 0.92 -11.19
CA LEU A 134 -17.39 1.71 -10.45
C LEU A 134 -18.75 1.73 -11.17
N GLU A 135 -18.76 2.02 -12.46
CA GLU A 135 -19.98 2.05 -13.27
C GLU A 135 -20.69 0.68 -13.30
N LYS A 136 -19.94 -0.42 -13.47
CA LYS A 136 -20.51 -1.78 -13.41
C LYS A 136 -21.23 -2.07 -12.08
N ARG A 137 -20.80 -1.42 -11.00
CA ARG A 137 -21.39 -1.56 -9.68
C ARG A 137 -22.44 -0.49 -9.35
N GLY A 138 -22.65 0.48 -10.23
CA GLY A 138 -23.53 1.63 -9.98
C GLY A 138 -23.06 2.51 -8.83
N MET A 139 -21.74 2.60 -8.64
CA MET A 139 -21.11 3.39 -7.58
C MET A 139 -20.78 4.80 -8.07
N PRO A 140 -20.74 5.82 -7.19
CA PRO A 140 -20.29 7.17 -7.54
C PRO A 140 -18.90 7.18 -8.16
N THR A 141 -18.75 7.87 -9.30
CA THR A 141 -17.49 7.85 -10.05
C THR A 141 -16.39 8.71 -9.44
N GLU A 142 -16.70 9.65 -8.54
CA GLU A 142 -15.69 10.36 -7.76
C GLU A 142 -14.86 9.44 -6.86
N LEU A 143 -15.32 8.24 -6.58
CA LEU A 143 -14.52 7.21 -5.88
C LEU A 143 -13.30 6.77 -6.70
N ALA A 144 -13.28 7.00 -8.02
CA ALA A 144 -12.08 6.82 -8.85
C ALA A 144 -10.95 7.79 -8.47
N LEU A 145 -11.26 8.84 -7.75
CA LEU A 145 -10.29 9.82 -7.28
C LEU A 145 -9.65 9.47 -5.94
N LEU A 146 -10.09 8.39 -5.25
CA LEU A 146 -9.48 7.94 -4.00
C LEU A 146 -7.98 7.64 -4.13
N PRO A 147 -7.48 6.97 -5.18
CA PRO A 147 -6.05 6.75 -5.33
C PRO A 147 -5.22 8.04 -5.46
N PHE A 148 -5.81 9.20 -5.82
CA PHE A 148 -5.12 10.50 -5.75
C PHE A 148 -4.71 10.84 -4.33
N ILE A 149 -5.58 10.59 -3.35
CA ILE A 149 -5.37 10.94 -1.95
C ILE A 149 -4.70 9.84 -1.15
N GLU A 150 -4.79 8.58 -1.59
CA GLU A 150 -4.21 7.43 -0.93
C GLU A 150 -2.74 7.21 -1.29
N SER A 151 -2.41 7.24 -2.58
CA SER A 151 -1.08 6.85 -3.08
C SER A 151 -0.54 7.77 -4.17
N ALA A 152 -1.23 8.86 -4.50
CA ALA A 152 -0.98 9.64 -5.72
C ALA A 152 -0.90 8.73 -6.97
N PHE A 153 -1.76 7.72 -7.05
CA PHE A 153 -1.77 6.68 -8.08
C PHE A 153 -0.45 5.91 -8.22
N ASN A 154 0.32 5.79 -7.15
CA ASN A 154 1.53 4.97 -7.16
C ASN A 154 1.22 3.53 -6.70
N PRO A 155 1.23 2.54 -7.61
CA PRO A 155 0.91 1.16 -7.24
C PRO A 155 2.00 0.48 -6.40
N GLN A 156 3.20 1.08 -6.33
CA GLN A 156 4.30 0.61 -5.49
C GLN A 156 4.33 1.28 -4.12
N ALA A 157 3.36 2.15 -3.80
CA ALA A 157 3.34 2.88 -2.54
C ALA A 157 3.25 1.93 -1.34
N PHE A 158 4.04 2.25 -0.31
CA PHE A 158 4.00 1.64 1.02
C PHE A 158 3.98 2.73 2.07
N SER A 159 3.07 2.62 3.04
CA SER A 159 3.04 3.52 4.20
C SER A 159 3.84 2.96 5.38
N SER A 160 4.08 3.81 6.39
CA SER A 160 4.69 3.40 7.67
C SER A 160 3.84 2.34 8.41
N ALA A 161 2.53 2.31 8.19
CA ALA A 161 1.61 1.30 8.70
C ALA A 161 1.57 0.03 7.82
N SER A 162 2.49 -0.11 6.85
CA SER A 162 2.54 -1.22 5.92
C SER A 162 1.31 -1.33 5.01
N ALA A 163 0.55 -0.23 4.82
CA ALA A 163 -0.46 -0.18 3.78
C ALA A 163 0.22 -0.16 2.40
N ALA A 164 -0.39 -0.77 1.39
CA ALA A 164 0.25 -0.99 0.10
C ALA A 164 -0.69 -0.77 -1.09
N GLY A 165 -0.09 -0.31 -2.20
CA GLY A 165 -0.73 -0.21 -3.51
C GLY A 165 -1.56 1.05 -3.71
N LEU A 166 -2.32 1.08 -4.81
CA LEU A 166 -3.17 2.22 -5.19
C LEU A 166 -4.16 2.60 -4.09
N TRP A 167 -4.75 1.61 -3.42
CA TRP A 167 -5.84 1.69 -2.48
C TRP A 167 -5.41 1.64 -1.01
N GLN A 168 -4.09 1.56 -0.75
CA GLN A 168 -3.48 1.56 0.59
C GLN A 168 -4.11 0.55 1.57
N PHE A 169 -4.32 -0.69 1.11
CA PHE A 169 -4.76 -1.75 2.00
C PHE A 169 -3.69 -2.08 3.06
N VAL A 170 -4.06 -2.03 4.33
CA VAL A 170 -3.23 -2.60 5.40
C VAL A 170 -3.26 -4.12 5.34
N PRO A 171 -2.22 -4.83 5.87
CA PRO A 171 -2.11 -6.28 5.71
C PRO A 171 -3.32 -7.08 6.19
N ALA A 172 -3.94 -6.69 7.30
CA ALA A 172 -5.11 -7.38 7.87
C ALA A 172 -6.32 -7.24 6.94
N THR A 173 -6.72 -6.01 6.64
CA THR A 173 -7.86 -5.72 5.75
C THR A 173 -7.66 -6.34 4.37
N GLY A 174 -6.42 -6.32 3.84
CA GLY A 174 -6.14 -7.02 2.58
C GLY A 174 -6.45 -8.51 2.64
N ARG A 175 -6.13 -9.20 3.74
CA ARG A 175 -6.48 -10.62 3.91
C ARG A 175 -7.98 -10.85 4.02
N ASP A 176 -8.71 -9.96 4.71
CA ASP A 176 -10.17 -10.03 4.85
C ASP A 176 -10.89 -9.93 3.49
N PHE A 177 -10.25 -9.27 2.52
CA PHE A 177 -10.72 -9.17 1.13
C PHE A 177 -9.94 -10.10 0.16
N ASN A 178 -9.36 -11.18 0.65
CA ASN A 178 -8.67 -12.22 -0.15
C ASN A 178 -7.47 -11.72 -0.96
N LEU A 179 -6.87 -10.59 -0.60
CA LEU A 179 -5.64 -10.12 -1.22
C LEU A 179 -4.45 -10.92 -0.68
N LYS A 180 -3.96 -11.86 -1.48
CA LYS A 180 -2.84 -12.72 -1.10
C LYS A 180 -1.57 -11.91 -0.86
N GLN A 181 -0.86 -12.24 0.21
CA GLN A 181 0.40 -11.63 0.61
C GLN A 181 1.40 -12.75 0.85
N THR A 182 2.16 -13.13 -0.17
CA THR A 182 3.14 -14.21 -0.13
C THR A 182 4.55 -13.68 -0.41
N MET A 183 5.54 -14.55 -0.36
CA MET A 183 6.90 -14.22 -0.75
C MET A 183 6.96 -13.76 -2.22
N PHE A 184 6.13 -14.32 -3.11
CA PHE A 184 6.17 -14.08 -4.55
C PHE A 184 5.28 -12.93 -5.00
N LYS A 185 4.16 -12.71 -4.32
CA LYS A 185 3.23 -11.63 -4.69
C LYS A 185 2.54 -11.00 -3.50
N ASP A 186 2.13 -9.74 -3.70
CA ASP A 186 1.29 -8.98 -2.80
C ASP A 186 0.12 -8.37 -3.59
N ASP A 187 -1.05 -9.01 -3.54
CA ASP A 187 -2.23 -8.61 -4.31
C ASP A 187 -2.81 -7.25 -3.90
N ARG A 188 -2.38 -6.69 -2.76
CA ARG A 188 -2.75 -5.31 -2.36
C ARG A 188 -2.23 -4.27 -3.37
N ARG A 189 -1.15 -4.60 -4.09
CA ARG A 189 -0.59 -3.78 -5.16
C ARG A 189 -1.13 -4.15 -6.54
N GLY A 190 -1.72 -5.35 -6.69
CA GLY A 190 -2.28 -5.80 -7.95
C GLY A 190 -3.48 -4.96 -8.38
N VAL A 191 -3.40 -4.34 -9.56
CA VAL A 191 -4.38 -3.37 -10.04
C VAL A 191 -5.80 -3.94 -10.04
N LEU A 192 -6.00 -5.12 -10.62
CA LEU A 192 -7.33 -5.74 -10.72
C LEU A 192 -7.86 -6.17 -9.35
N ALA A 193 -7.06 -6.95 -8.61
CA ALA A 193 -7.48 -7.54 -7.34
C ALA A 193 -7.74 -6.46 -6.28
N SER A 194 -6.84 -5.46 -6.17
CA SER A 194 -7.02 -4.41 -5.16
C SER A 194 -8.15 -3.45 -5.50
N THR A 195 -8.44 -3.21 -6.78
CA THR A 195 -9.60 -2.40 -7.19
C THR A 195 -10.90 -3.13 -6.85
N ASP A 196 -11.03 -4.39 -7.22
CA ASP A 196 -12.20 -5.20 -6.86
C ASP A 196 -12.44 -5.23 -5.33
N ALA A 197 -11.38 -5.48 -4.56
CA ALA A 197 -11.43 -5.49 -3.10
C ALA A 197 -11.83 -4.12 -2.52
N ALA A 198 -11.28 -3.01 -3.04
CA ALA A 198 -11.57 -1.67 -2.55
C ALA A 198 -13.02 -1.27 -2.81
N LEU A 199 -13.52 -1.53 -4.02
CA LEU A 199 -14.91 -1.22 -4.36
C LEU A 199 -15.89 -2.11 -3.59
N THR A 200 -15.55 -3.39 -3.36
CA THR A 200 -16.34 -4.28 -2.51
C THR A 200 -16.37 -3.78 -1.06
N TYR A 201 -15.24 -3.34 -0.52
CA TYR A 201 -15.18 -2.78 0.83
C TYR A 201 -15.97 -1.48 0.95
N LEU A 202 -15.80 -0.56 0.02
CA LEU A 202 -16.54 0.71 -0.02
C LEU A 202 -18.05 0.48 -0.13
N GLN A 203 -18.50 -0.46 -0.95
CA GLN A 203 -19.92 -0.82 -1.04
C GLN A 203 -20.43 -1.35 0.29
N ARG A 204 -19.70 -2.27 0.93
CA ARG A 204 -20.06 -2.79 2.25
C ARG A 204 -20.18 -1.69 3.30
N LEU A 205 -19.26 -0.72 3.28
CA LEU A 205 -19.30 0.43 4.19
C LEU A 205 -20.51 1.33 3.91
N TYR A 206 -20.82 1.57 2.64
CA TYR A 206 -22.02 2.31 2.26
C TYR A 206 -23.30 1.58 2.69
N ASP A 207 -23.38 0.28 2.50
CA ASP A 207 -24.53 -0.53 2.94
C ASP A 207 -24.71 -0.48 4.47
N MET A 208 -23.61 -0.31 5.22
CA MET A 208 -23.62 -0.20 6.68
C MET A 208 -24.09 1.18 7.18
N PHE A 209 -23.68 2.25 6.54
CA PHE A 209 -23.90 3.62 7.02
C PHE A 209 -24.99 4.38 6.25
N GLY A 210 -25.33 3.97 5.02
CA GLY A 210 -26.27 4.67 4.15
C GLY A 210 -25.79 6.03 3.64
N ASP A 211 -24.52 6.37 3.92
CA ASP A 211 -23.90 7.64 3.61
C ASP A 211 -22.47 7.45 3.11
N TRP A 212 -22.15 8.05 1.96
CA TRP A 212 -20.81 7.89 1.36
C TRP A 212 -19.71 8.61 2.13
N GLN A 213 -20.01 9.73 2.77
CA GLN A 213 -18.99 10.47 3.54
C GLN A 213 -18.63 9.69 4.81
N LEU A 214 -19.61 9.04 5.44
CA LEU A 214 -19.37 8.11 6.56
C LEU A 214 -18.68 6.82 6.11
N ALA A 215 -19.02 6.30 4.92
CA ALA A 215 -18.33 5.15 4.35
C ALA A 215 -16.86 5.47 4.07
N LEU A 216 -16.55 6.64 3.52
CA LEU A 216 -15.18 7.13 3.31
C LEU A 216 -14.42 7.33 4.63
N ALA A 217 -15.07 7.92 5.64
CA ALA A 217 -14.48 8.01 6.97
C ALA A 217 -14.17 6.64 7.56
N ALA A 218 -15.05 5.65 7.34
CA ALA A 218 -14.86 4.29 7.81
C ALA A 218 -13.78 3.54 7.02
N TYR A 219 -13.62 3.80 5.73
CA TYR A 219 -12.52 3.27 4.93
C TYR A 219 -11.16 3.67 5.50
N ASN A 220 -11.02 4.94 5.94
CA ASN A 220 -9.78 5.48 6.50
C ASN A 220 -9.59 5.11 7.99
N TRP A 221 -10.64 5.14 8.80
CA TRP A 221 -10.55 5.03 10.28
C TRP A 221 -11.05 3.69 10.83
N GLY A 222 -11.67 2.88 9.99
CA GLY A 222 -12.32 1.64 10.37
C GLY A 222 -13.78 1.83 10.80
N GLU A 223 -14.66 0.93 10.35
CA GLU A 223 -16.10 0.95 10.59
C GLU A 223 -16.47 0.99 12.07
N GLY A 224 -15.76 0.25 12.90
CA GLY A 224 -16.01 0.22 14.35
C GLY A 224 -15.76 1.57 15.03
N SER A 225 -14.82 2.38 14.53
CA SER A 225 -14.54 3.71 15.05
C SER A 225 -15.65 4.69 14.71
N VAL A 226 -16.12 4.67 13.45
CA VAL A 226 -17.25 5.50 13.01
C VAL A 226 -18.52 5.12 13.76
N GLN A 227 -18.82 3.83 13.94
CA GLN A 227 -19.97 3.38 14.74
C GLN A 227 -19.93 3.87 16.18
N ARG A 228 -18.74 3.88 16.82
CA ARG A 228 -18.58 4.42 18.18
C ARG A 228 -18.83 5.93 18.22
N ALA A 229 -18.34 6.66 17.23
CA ALA A 229 -18.58 8.09 17.10
C ALA A 229 -20.08 8.41 16.92
N ILE A 230 -20.76 7.67 16.03
CA ILE A 230 -22.22 7.78 15.83
C ILE A 230 -22.96 7.54 17.14
N LYS A 231 -22.70 6.43 17.84
CA LYS A 231 -23.34 6.11 19.13
C LYS A 231 -23.12 7.20 20.18
N LYS A 232 -21.92 7.79 20.21
CA LYS A 232 -21.61 8.88 21.14
C LYS A 232 -22.44 10.13 20.85
N ASN A 233 -22.58 10.54 19.59
CA ASN A 233 -23.40 11.69 19.22
C ASN A 233 -24.90 11.40 19.45
N GLN A 234 -25.38 10.22 19.10
CA GLN A 234 -26.76 9.78 19.37
C GLN A 234 -27.11 9.87 20.85
N ALA A 235 -26.23 9.42 21.74
CA ALA A 235 -26.42 9.49 23.19
C ALA A 235 -26.48 10.93 23.70
N LEU A 236 -25.94 11.90 22.95
CA LEU A 236 -25.95 13.32 23.25
C LEU A 236 -27.06 14.09 22.51
N GLY A 237 -27.92 13.40 21.74
CA GLY A 237 -28.94 14.02 20.90
C GLY A 237 -28.36 14.87 19.74
N LYS A 238 -27.12 14.60 19.32
CA LYS A 238 -26.44 15.32 18.25
C LYS A 238 -26.60 14.62 16.90
N PRO A 239 -26.49 15.36 15.77
CA PRO A 239 -26.47 14.76 14.45
C PRO A 239 -25.29 13.77 14.27
N THR A 240 -25.42 12.87 13.31
CA THR A 240 -24.47 11.76 13.09
C THR A 240 -23.90 11.73 11.67
N ASP A 241 -24.05 12.82 10.92
CA ASP A 241 -23.38 13.02 9.63
C ASP A 241 -21.86 13.24 9.81
N PHE A 242 -21.13 13.20 8.70
CA PHE A 242 -19.67 13.32 8.70
C PHE A 242 -19.17 14.59 9.42
N GLU A 243 -19.77 15.75 9.12
CA GLU A 243 -19.32 17.03 9.68
C GLU A 243 -19.60 17.11 11.19
N SER A 244 -20.76 16.61 11.63
CA SER A 244 -21.11 16.55 13.05
C SER A 244 -20.24 15.58 13.86
N LEU A 245 -19.63 14.60 13.21
CA LEU A 245 -18.70 13.64 13.83
C LEU A 245 -17.24 14.11 13.77
N ALA A 246 -16.92 15.17 13.04
CA ALA A 246 -15.55 15.61 12.75
C ALA A 246 -14.67 15.80 13.99
N ASP A 247 -15.22 16.35 15.09
CA ASP A 247 -14.47 16.55 16.34
C ASP A 247 -14.11 15.25 17.07
N LEU A 248 -14.77 14.15 16.74
CA LEU A 248 -14.51 12.84 17.30
C LEU A 248 -13.47 12.04 16.46
N MET A 249 -13.15 12.53 15.27
CA MET A 249 -12.25 11.88 14.33
C MET A 249 -10.79 12.30 14.54
N PRO A 250 -9.82 11.42 14.30
CA PRO A 250 -8.43 11.82 14.14
C PRO A 250 -8.28 12.88 13.03
N ALA A 251 -7.23 13.69 13.12
CA ALA A 251 -6.98 14.75 12.14
C ALA A 251 -6.92 14.20 10.69
N GLU A 252 -6.35 13.03 10.49
CA GLU A 252 -6.27 12.37 9.19
C GLU A 252 -7.68 12.10 8.62
N THR A 253 -8.53 11.42 9.38
CA THR A 253 -9.89 11.07 8.95
C THR A 253 -10.77 12.31 8.75
N ARG A 254 -10.62 13.31 9.63
CA ARG A 254 -11.31 14.61 9.49
C ARG A 254 -10.97 15.31 8.17
N ASN A 255 -9.75 15.13 7.68
CA ASN A 255 -9.28 15.69 6.41
C ASN A 255 -9.57 14.81 5.20
N TYR A 256 -9.96 13.55 5.38
CA TYR A 256 -10.06 12.56 4.30
C TYR A 256 -11.12 12.94 3.26
N VAL A 257 -12.38 13.14 3.69
CA VAL A 257 -13.47 13.56 2.78
C VAL A 257 -13.21 14.97 2.21
N PRO A 258 -12.79 15.99 2.99
CA PRO A 258 -12.39 17.28 2.43
C PRO A 258 -11.28 17.21 1.38
N LYS A 259 -10.31 16.31 1.54
CA LYS A 259 -9.24 16.09 0.55
C LYS A 259 -9.77 15.51 -0.76
N LEU A 260 -10.66 14.52 -0.68
CA LEU A 260 -11.35 13.97 -1.86
C LEU A 260 -12.21 15.04 -2.54
N GLN A 261 -12.97 15.82 -1.77
CA GLN A 261 -13.79 16.92 -2.30
C GLN A 261 -12.92 17.95 -3.04
N ALA A 262 -11.74 18.27 -2.51
CA ALA A 262 -10.82 19.20 -3.17
C ALA A 262 -10.36 18.67 -4.54
N VAL A 263 -9.99 17.39 -4.62
CA VAL A 263 -9.63 16.73 -5.90
C VAL A 263 -10.83 16.73 -6.84
N LYS A 264 -12.03 16.37 -6.35
CA LYS A 264 -13.29 16.42 -7.12
C LYS A 264 -13.53 17.81 -7.72
N ASN A 265 -13.39 18.87 -6.93
CA ASN A 265 -13.58 20.27 -7.38
C ASN A 265 -12.57 20.64 -8.48
N ILE A 266 -11.30 20.26 -8.33
CA ILE A 266 -10.25 20.52 -9.31
C ILE A 266 -10.54 19.78 -10.62
N ILE A 267 -10.93 18.50 -10.55
CA ILE A 267 -11.28 17.70 -11.73
C ILE A 267 -12.55 18.26 -12.40
N ALA A 268 -13.50 18.76 -11.59
CA ALA A 268 -14.74 19.36 -12.11
C ALA A 268 -14.48 20.63 -12.94
N ASN A 269 -13.64 21.52 -12.43
CA ASN A 269 -13.34 22.80 -13.09
C ASN A 269 -11.88 23.25 -12.83
N PRO A 270 -10.89 22.65 -13.50
CA PRO A 270 -9.47 22.93 -13.24
C PRO A 270 -9.10 24.40 -13.52
N ALA A 271 -9.72 25.03 -14.53
CA ALA A 271 -9.43 26.41 -14.91
C ALA A 271 -9.77 27.41 -13.79
N GLN A 272 -10.79 27.13 -12.97
CA GLN A 272 -11.14 27.95 -11.81
C GLN A 272 -9.99 28.07 -10.80
N PHE A 273 -9.10 27.09 -10.79
CA PHE A 273 -7.96 27.01 -9.85
C PHE A 273 -6.62 27.29 -10.54
N GLY A 274 -6.66 27.83 -11.77
CA GLY A 274 -5.44 28.11 -12.55
C GLY A 274 -4.69 26.87 -13.01
N LEU A 275 -5.38 25.72 -13.08
CA LEU A 275 -4.79 24.43 -13.43
C LEU A 275 -5.26 23.97 -14.81
N THR A 276 -4.43 23.15 -15.45
CA THR A 276 -4.78 22.41 -16.66
C THR A 276 -4.58 20.93 -16.38
N LEU A 277 -5.64 20.14 -16.61
CA LEU A 277 -5.52 18.68 -16.50
C LEU A 277 -4.97 18.12 -17.83
N PRO A 278 -3.97 17.22 -17.76
CA PRO A 278 -3.59 16.43 -18.91
C PRO A 278 -4.79 15.60 -19.40
N VAL A 279 -4.94 15.49 -20.72
CA VAL A 279 -5.94 14.60 -21.32
C VAL A 279 -5.57 13.16 -21.00
N VAL A 280 -6.56 12.38 -20.61
CA VAL A 280 -6.43 10.94 -20.39
C VAL A 280 -7.46 10.23 -21.23
N ASP A 281 -7.00 9.39 -22.16
CA ASP A 281 -7.85 8.70 -23.10
C ASP A 281 -8.94 7.87 -22.41
N ASN A 282 -10.17 7.98 -22.91
CA ASN A 282 -11.29 7.18 -22.43
C ASN A 282 -11.30 5.77 -23.08
N GLN A 283 -10.17 5.08 -22.98
CA GLN A 283 -9.95 3.74 -23.52
C GLN A 283 -9.16 2.88 -22.52
N PRO A 284 -9.32 1.54 -22.56
CA PRO A 284 -8.49 0.66 -21.73
C PRO A 284 -7.01 0.81 -22.10
N TYR A 285 -6.19 1.19 -21.13
CA TYR A 285 -4.73 1.25 -21.32
C TYR A 285 -4.12 -0.14 -21.44
N PHE A 286 -4.63 -1.11 -20.69
CA PHE A 286 -4.10 -2.45 -20.62
C PHE A 286 -5.17 -3.52 -20.87
N THR A 287 -4.68 -4.71 -21.21
CA THR A 287 -5.44 -5.96 -21.19
C THR A 287 -4.77 -6.98 -20.27
N ALA A 288 -5.53 -7.95 -19.80
CA ALA A 288 -5.03 -9.04 -18.94
C ALA A 288 -4.79 -10.30 -19.78
N ILE A 289 -3.61 -10.90 -19.60
CA ILE A 289 -3.21 -12.15 -20.24
C ILE A 289 -3.06 -13.23 -19.18
N ASP A 290 -3.66 -14.39 -19.41
CA ASP A 290 -3.50 -15.55 -18.54
C ASP A 290 -2.10 -16.15 -18.69
N LYS A 291 -1.50 -16.53 -17.58
CA LYS A 291 -0.14 -17.06 -17.53
C LYS A 291 -0.11 -18.41 -16.80
N THR A 292 0.12 -19.47 -17.52
CA THR A 292 0.06 -20.84 -16.99
C THR A 292 1.40 -21.38 -16.50
N SER A 293 2.52 -20.93 -17.09
CA SER A 293 3.88 -21.35 -16.72
C SER A 293 4.66 -20.23 -16.06
N ASP A 294 5.70 -20.57 -15.30
CA ASP A 294 6.60 -19.57 -14.71
C ASP A 294 7.32 -18.76 -15.80
N ILE A 295 7.46 -17.45 -15.53
CA ILE A 295 8.17 -16.55 -16.44
C ILE A 295 8.97 -15.52 -15.66
N ASP A 296 10.20 -15.26 -16.07
CA ASP A 296 10.97 -14.16 -15.51
C ASP A 296 10.41 -12.82 -15.96
N ILE A 297 10.37 -11.85 -15.04
CA ILE A 297 9.85 -10.49 -15.33
C ILE A 297 10.59 -9.86 -16.53
N THR A 298 11.89 -10.07 -16.63
CA THR A 298 12.70 -9.57 -17.75
C THR A 298 12.32 -10.22 -19.07
N VAL A 299 12.04 -11.53 -19.07
CA VAL A 299 11.58 -12.26 -20.26
C VAL A 299 10.16 -11.81 -20.64
N ALA A 300 9.27 -11.64 -19.66
CA ALA A 300 7.92 -11.16 -19.91
C ALA A 300 7.93 -9.74 -20.51
N ALA A 301 8.74 -8.84 -19.98
CA ALA A 301 8.90 -7.50 -20.51
C ALA A 301 9.50 -7.52 -21.94
N GLN A 302 10.51 -8.36 -22.19
CA GLN A 302 11.12 -8.52 -23.51
C GLN A 302 10.12 -9.05 -24.54
N LEU A 303 9.35 -10.10 -24.20
CA LEU A 303 8.32 -10.65 -25.09
C LEU A 303 7.22 -9.62 -25.41
N ALA A 304 6.92 -8.76 -24.46
CA ALA A 304 5.95 -7.68 -24.65
C ALA A 304 6.56 -6.43 -25.32
N GLU A 305 7.85 -6.41 -25.61
CA GLU A 305 8.57 -5.22 -26.09
C GLU A 305 8.38 -3.99 -25.19
N LEU A 306 8.43 -4.21 -23.88
CA LEU A 306 8.31 -3.19 -22.86
C LEU A 306 9.62 -3.00 -22.09
N SER A 307 9.82 -1.81 -21.51
CA SER A 307 10.78 -1.66 -20.45
C SER A 307 10.35 -2.48 -19.22
N THR A 308 11.32 -2.95 -18.44
CA THR A 308 11.01 -3.64 -17.16
C THR A 308 10.23 -2.74 -16.21
N ASP A 309 10.47 -1.43 -16.24
CA ASP A 309 9.78 -0.47 -15.37
C ASP A 309 8.30 -0.30 -15.76
N GLU A 310 7.99 -0.20 -17.06
CA GLU A 310 6.61 -0.15 -17.52
C GLU A 310 5.87 -1.48 -17.23
N PHE A 311 6.54 -2.62 -17.44
CA PHE A 311 5.98 -3.92 -17.06
C PHE A 311 5.66 -3.99 -15.56
N LYS A 312 6.57 -3.54 -14.70
CA LYS A 312 6.38 -3.50 -13.24
C LYS A 312 5.33 -2.48 -12.81
N ALA A 313 5.18 -1.37 -13.53
CA ALA A 313 4.12 -0.41 -13.25
C ALA A 313 2.74 -1.04 -13.40
N LEU A 314 2.53 -1.87 -14.44
CA LEU A 314 1.27 -2.59 -14.65
C LEU A 314 1.14 -3.84 -13.76
N ASN A 315 2.25 -4.44 -13.34
CA ASN A 315 2.29 -5.68 -12.59
C ASN A 315 3.02 -5.54 -11.24
N PRO A 316 2.63 -4.57 -10.41
CA PRO A 316 3.35 -4.21 -9.19
C PRO A 316 3.23 -5.27 -8.09
N GLN A 317 2.29 -6.20 -8.20
CA GLN A 317 2.05 -7.26 -7.23
C GLN A 317 3.19 -8.29 -7.15
N PHE A 318 4.01 -8.43 -8.18
CA PHE A 318 5.07 -9.45 -8.19
C PHE A 318 6.31 -8.98 -7.43
N ASN A 319 6.66 -9.74 -6.39
CA ASN A 319 7.72 -9.41 -5.43
C ASN A 319 9.10 -9.93 -5.84
N ARG A 320 9.16 -10.86 -6.80
CA ARG A 320 10.37 -11.61 -7.16
C ARG A 320 10.66 -11.48 -8.65
N PRO A 321 11.88 -11.77 -9.09
CA PRO A 321 12.23 -11.69 -10.51
C PRO A 321 11.47 -12.70 -11.40
N VAL A 322 10.78 -13.66 -10.81
CA VAL A 322 9.95 -14.67 -11.49
C VAL A 322 8.48 -14.51 -11.11
N ILE A 323 7.60 -14.59 -12.08
CA ILE A 323 6.15 -14.69 -11.95
C ILE A 323 5.80 -16.17 -11.94
N ILE A 324 5.15 -16.62 -10.87
CA ILE A 324 4.70 -18.01 -10.76
C ILE A 324 3.45 -18.18 -11.63
N GLY A 325 3.50 -19.16 -12.55
CA GLY A 325 2.38 -19.51 -13.40
C GLY A 325 1.23 -20.16 -12.62
N GLY A 326 0.10 -20.34 -13.28
CA GLY A 326 -1.08 -21.01 -12.73
C GLY A 326 -2.37 -20.46 -13.32
N GLU A 327 -3.47 -21.19 -13.16
CA GLU A 327 -4.77 -20.87 -13.78
C GLU A 327 -5.30 -19.45 -13.47
N LYS A 328 -4.94 -18.91 -12.32
CA LYS A 328 -5.42 -17.57 -11.86
C LYS A 328 -4.37 -16.48 -12.00
N THR A 329 -3.18 -16.80 -12.54
CA THR A 329 -2.13 -15.79 -12.71
C THR A 329 -2.40 -14.99 -13.98
N LYS A 330 -2.53 -13.68 -13.82
CA LYS A 330 -2.68 -12.73 -14.92
C LYS A 330 -1.55 -11.73 -14.90
N ILE A 331 -1.07 -11.38 -16.10
CA ILE A 331 -0.20 -10.23 -16.31
C ILE A 331 -0.94 -9.18 -17.10
N LEU A 332 -0.69 -7.91 -16.79
CA LEU A 332 -1.27 -6.78 -17.49
C LEU A 332 -0.25 -6.21 -18.47
N LEU A 333 -0.68 -6.00 -19.69
CA LEU A 333 0.13 -5.43 -20.75
C LEU A 333 -0.67 -4.33 -21.46
N PRO A 334 -0.04 -3.26 -21.97
CA PRO A 334 -0.70 -2.35 -22.89
C PRO A 334 -1.28 -3.15 -24.08
N GLN A 335 -2.41 -2.71 -24.62
CA GLN A 335 -3.14 -3.50 -25.62
C GLN A 335 -2.29 -3.89 -26.83
N GLU A 336 -1.50 -2.94 -27.34
CA GLU A 336 -0.60 -3.19 -28.49
C GLU A 336 0.51 -4.21 -28.16
N ASN A 337 1.04 -4.15 -26.93
CA ASN A 337 2.10 -5.03 -26.47
C ASN A 337 1.60 -6.44 -26.13
N ALA A 338 0.30 -6.61 -25.87
CA ALA A 338 -0.31 -7.92 -25.64
C ALA A 338 -0.28 -8.80 -26.90
N ALA A 339 -0.55 -8.24 -28.07
CA ALA A 339 -0.44 -8.94 -29.34
C ALA A 339 1.01 -9.34 -29.63
N LYS A 340 1.97 -8.43 -29.41
CA LYS A 340 3.41 -8.70 -29.56
C LYS A 340 3.86 -9.81 -28.62
N PHE A 341 3.46 -9.75 -27.34
CA PHE A 341 3.76 -10.78 -26.36
C PHE A 341 3.32 -12.16 -26.83
N THR A 342 2.10 -12.29 -27.35
CA THR A 342 1.56 -13.58 -27.83
C THR A 342 2.35 -14.11 -29.04
N THR A 343 2.67 -13.23 -29.99
CA THR A 343 3.44 -13.59 -31.19
C THR A 343 4.86 -14.01 -30.81
N ASN A 344 5.54 -13.21 -29.99
CA ASN A 344 6.91 -13.47 -29.58
C ASN A 344 7.01 -14.74 -28.70
N LEU A 345 6.00 -14.97 -27.83
CA LEU A 345 5.93 -16.18 -27.00
C LEU A 345 5.82 -17.44 -27.83
N ALA A 346 5.02 -17.42 -28.90
CA ALA A 346 4.87 -18.57 -29.80
C ALA A 346 6.18 -18.94 -30.54
N GLN A 347 7.07 -17.97 -30.72
CA GLN A 347 8.37 -18.13 -31.38
C GLN A 347 9.53 -18.29 -30.39
N TRP A 348 9.24 -18.24 -29.07
CA TRP A 348 10.26 -18.27 -28.02
C TRP A 348 10.84 -19.68 -27.84
N GLY A 349 12.02 -19.90 -28.36
CA GLY A 349 12.70 -21.21 -28.31
C GLY A 349 13.50 -21.47 -27.01
N HIS A 350 13.37 -20.67 -25.98
CA HIS A 350 14.16 -20.77 -24.76
C HIS A 350 13.29 -20.95 -23.51
N ALA A 351 13.92 -21.30 -22.39
CA ALA A 351 13.22 -21.34 -21.09
C ALA A 351 12.63 -19.98 -20.73
N LEU A 352 11.38 -19.94 -20.27
CA LEU A 352 10.70 -18.71 -19.84
C LEU A 352 11.17 -18.23 -18.47
N SER A 353 11.62 -19.15 -17.60
CA SER A 353 12.10 -18.83 -16.26
C SER A 353 13.44 -19.49 -15.99
N SER A 354 14.36 -18.70 -15.45
CA SER A 354 15.69 -19.13 -14.99
C SER A 354 15.73 -19.46 -13.49
N TRP A 355 14.61 -19.33 -12.76
CA TRP A 355 14.54 -19.45 -11.31
C TRP A 355 13.79 -20.69 -10.84
N THR A 356 14.23 -21.24 -9.71
CA THR A 356 13.52 -22.26 -8.93
C THR A 356 13.65 -21.96 -7.43
N THR A 357 13.06 -22.79 -6.57
CA THR A 357 13.14 -22.62 -5.12
C THR A 357 14.10 -23.61 -4.48
N HIS A 358 14.74 -23.18 -3.40
CA HIS A 358 15.52 -24.06 -2.51
C HIS A 358 15.07 -23.83 -1.07
N LYS A 359 14.75 -24.92 -0.36
CA LYS A 359 14.41 -24.88 1.06
C LYS A 359 15.67 -25.10 1.88
N ILE A 360 15.97 -24.17 2.77
CA ILE A 360 17.09 -24.25 3.72
C ILE A 360 16.77 -25.30 4.78
N THR A 361 17.51 -26.38 4.79
CA THR A 361 17.30 -27.48 5.74
C THR A 361 18.27 -27.42 6.92
N ASN A 362 19.43 -26.80 6.72
CA ASN A 362 20.49 -26.72 7.73
C ASN A 362 20.75 -25.25 8.12
N ALA A 363 20.74 -24.98 9.42
CA ALA A 363 21.02 -23.64 9.98
C ALA A 363 22.43 -23.08 9.65
N ARG A 364 23.30 -23.90 9.05
CA ARG A 364 24.66 -23.51 8.64
C ARG A 364 24.82 -23.25 7.14
N GLU A 365 23.76 -23.35 6.36
CA GLU A 365 23.82 -23.00 4.94
C GLU A 365 24.01 -21.48 4.78
N ARG A 366 25.24 -21.12 4.39
CA ARG A 366 25.58 -19.72 4.11
C ARG A 366 25.19 -19.37 2.68
N ILE A 367 24.82 -18.10 2.47
CA ILE A 367 24.42 -17.63 1.13
C ILE A 367 25.56 -17.75 0.11
N GLU A 368 26.81 -17.59 0.55
CA GLU A 368 28.02 -17.79 -0.27
C GLU A 368 28.15 -19.25 -0.74
N THR A 369 27.88 -20.20 0.16
CA THR A 369 27.90 -21.64 -0.18
C THR A 369 26.78 -22.00 -1.15
N LEU A 370 25.58 -21.43 -0.94
CA LEU A 370 24.44 -21.62 -1.85
C LEU A 370 24.73 -21.00 -3.22
N ALA A 371 25.32 -19.82 -3.25
CA ALA A 371 25.72 -19.16 -4.48
C ALA A 371 26.67 -20.06 -5.32
N SER A 372 27.70 -20.61 -4.69
CA SER A 372 28.61 -21.55 -5.36
C SER A 372 27.88 -22.81 -5.82
N LYS A 373 26.98 -23.37 -4.98
CA LYS A 373 26.19 -24.57 -5.33
C LYS A 373 25.32 -24.38 -6.56
N PHE A 374 24.75 -23.22 -6.73
CA PHE A 374 23.83 -22.88 -7.83
C PHE A 374 24.48 -22.08 -8.96
N GLY A 375 25.82 -22.00 -9.02
CA GLY A 375 26.56 -21.35 -10.10
C GLY A 375 26.28 -19.84 -10.23
N THR A 376 26.12 -19.15 -9.09
CA THR A 376 25.80 -17.71 -9.06
C THR A 376 26.61 -16.98 -7.97
N THR A 377 26.30 -15.72 -7.71
CA THR A 377 26.95 -14.93 -6.66
C THR A 377 26.04 -14.70 -5.46
N ALA A 378 26.61 -14.44 -4.29
CA ALA A 378 25.85 -14.12 -3.09
C ALA A 378 24.98 -12.84 -3.28
N ASP A 379 25.49 -11.86 -4.03
CA ASP A 379 24.75 -10.62 -4.31
C ASP A 379 23.53 -10.87 -5.18
N VAL A 380 23.62 -11.70 -6.21
CA VAL A 380 22.49 -12.12 -7.06
C VAL A 380 21.43 -12.82 -6.21
N LEU A 381 21.81 -13.75 -5.32
CA LEU A 381 20.87 -14.41 -4.44
C LEU A 381 20.23 -13.42 -3.43
N ARG A 382 21.00 -12.50 -2.87
CA ARG A 382 20.49 -11.45 -1.97
C ARG A 382 19.48 -10.56 -2.68
N GLN A 383 19.82 -10.10 -3.88
CA GLN A 383 18.95 -9.23 -4.68
C GLN A 383 17.65 -9.96 -5.08
N ALA A 384 17.74 -11.16 -5.64
CA ALA A 384 16.57 -11.93 -6.07
C ALA A 384 15.60 -12.24 -4.92
N ASN A 385 16.12 -12.36 -3.70
CA ASN A 385 15.35 -12.71 -2.52
C ASN A 385 15.05 -11.53 -1.58
N ASN A 386 15.51 -10.33 -1.86
CA ASN A 386 15.43 -9.16 -0.97
C ASN A 386 16.05 -9.44 0.43
N ILE A 387 17.20 -10.12 0.46
CA ILE A 387 17.92 -10.44 1.69
C ILE A 387 18.86 -9.27 2.03
N PRO A 388 18.66 -8.57 3.15
CA PRO A 388 19.53 -7.48 3.56
C PRO A 388 20.97 -7.93 3.76
N GLN A 389 21.92 -7.01 3.59
CA GLN A 389 23.30 -7.25 3.97
C GLN A 389 23.40 -7.54 5.47
N ARG A 390 24.40 -8.34 5.86
CA ARG A 390 24.63 -8.75 7.25
C ARG A 390 23.45 -9.47 7.90
N THR A 391 22.73 -10.25 7.10
CA THR A 391 21.71 -11.18 7.58
C THR A 391 22.03 -12.59 7.07
N SER A 392 21.69 -13.59 7.88
CA SER A 392 21.80 -15.02 7.56
C SER A 392 20.42 -15.65 7.46
N LEU A 393 20.35 -16.74 6.68
CA LEU A 393 19.15 -17.54 6.51
C LEU A 393 19.04 -18.58 7.62
N ARG A 394 17.81 -18.75 8.14
CA ARG A 394 17.51 -19.81 9.10
C ARG A 394 16.93 -21.04 8.40
N ALA A 395 17.13 -22.21 9.02
CA ALA A 395 16.47 -23.45 8.60
C ALA A 395 14.94 -23.23 8.50
N GLY A 396 14.32 -23.80 7.49
CA GLY A 396 12.91 -23.61 7.14
C GLY A 396 12.67 -22.48 6.14
N SER A 397 13.65 -21.61 5.87
CA SER A 397 13.53 -20.58 4.83
C SER A 397 13.44 -21.21 3.44
N THR A 398 12.62 -20.64 2.57
CA THR A 398 12.60 -20.90 1.13
C THR A 398 13.18 -19.70 0.41
N ILE A 399 14.11 -19.91 -0.50
CA ILE A 399 14.71 -18.85 -1.32
C ILE A 399 14.64 -19.21 -2.80
N LEU A 400 14.66 -18.18 -3.65
CA LEU A 400 14.91 -18.33 -5.08
C LEU A 400 16.38 -18.61 -5.34
N VAL A 401 16.64 -19.57 -6.21
CA VAL A 401 17.96 -19.90 -6.73
C VAL A 401 17.88 -20.12 -8.25
N PRO A 402 18.97 -19.95 -9.00
CA PRO A 402 18.99 -20.31 -10.42
C PRO A 402 18.61 -21.77 -10.65
N LYS A 403 17.89 -22.05 -11.73
CA LYS A 403 17.61 -23.41 -12.19
C LYS A 403 18.91 -24.10 -12.58
N THR A 404 18.97 -25.38 -12.29
CA THR A 404 20.04 -26.31 -12.74
C THR A 404 19.51 -27.18 -13.89
N SER A 405 20.38 -27.97 -14.56
CA SER A 405 19.92 -28.90 -15.57
C SER A 405 18.81 -29.85 -15.10
N ALA A 406 18.81 -30.23 -13.82
CA ALA A 406 17.80 -31.10 -13.22
C ALA A 406 16.45 -30.40 -12.96
N THR A 407 16.43 -29.08 -12.91
CA THR A 407 15.23 -28.24 -12.60
C THR A 407 14.80 -27.34 -13.75
N MET A 408 15.52 -27.38 -14.90
CA MET A 408 15.30 -26.47 -16.03
C MET A 408 13.85 -26.48 -16.53
N ASN A 409 13.24 -27.64 -16.62
CA ASN A 409 11.87 -27.83 -17.12
C ASN A 409 10.82 -27.93 -16.02
N LYS A 410 11.13 -27.49 -14.78
CA LYS A 410 10.20 -27.55 -13.66
C LYS A 410 9.79 -26.15 -13.27
N ASP A 411 8.47 -25.92 -13.22
CA ASP A 411 7.90 -24.73 -12.66
C ASP A 411 7.79 -24.84 -11.12
N ILE A 412 7.75 -23.70 -10.46
CA ILE A 412 7.50 -23.60 -9.01
C ILE A 412 6.01 -23.87 -8.81
N THR A 413 5.67 -24.86 -8.00
CA THR A 413 4.25 -25.18 -7.76
C THR A 413 3.58 -24.08 -6.93
N GLN A 414 2.27 -23.90 -7.12
CA GLN A 414 1.49 -22.93 -6.35
C GLN A 414 1.55 -23.23 -4.85
N GLU A 415 1.62 -24.51 -4.46
CA GLU A 415 1.76 -24.92 -3.06
C GLU A 415 3.07 -24.39 -2.43
N ILE A 416 4.18 -24.52 -3.17
CA ILE A 416 5.46 -23.94 -2.73
C ILE A 416 5.36 -22.42 -2.65
N ALA A 417 4.75 -21.78 -3.66
CA ALA A 417 4.62 -20.33 -3.70
C ALA A 417 3.77 -19.78 -2.54
N ASP A 418 2.70 -20.47 -2.18
CA ASP A 418 1.80 -20.05 -1.09
C ASP A 418 2.39 -20.34 0.31
N SER A 419 3.20 -21.40 0.45
CA SER A 419 3.80 -21.79 1.74
C SER A 419 5.22 -21.25 1.97
N ALA A 420 5.85 -20.67 0.94
CA ALA A 420 7.21 -20.16 1.03
C ALA A 420 7.33 -19.04 2.07
N THR A 421 8.26 -19.23 3.00
CA THR A 421 8.58 -18.26 4.04
C THR A 421 10.08 -17.98 4.07
N MET A 422 10.48 -16.79 4.46
CA MET A 422 11.89 -16.43 4.64
C MET A 422 12.13 -15.97 6.08
N LEU A 423 12.97 -16.71 6.78
CA LEU A 423 13.34 -16.44 8.16
C LEU A 423 14.76 -15.89 8.18
N LEU A 424 14.90 -14.62 8.55
CA LEU A 424 16.19 -13.92 8.61
C LEU A 424 16.63 -13.72 10.04
N GLU A 425 17.95 -13.79 10.26
CA GLU A 425 18.62 -13.46 11.51
C GLU A 425 19.74 -12.45 11.23
N ALA A 426 19.81 -11.38 12.01
CA ALA A 426 20.90 -10.42 11.88
C ALA A 426 22.23 -11.10 12.24
N ASP A 427 23.26 -10.91 11.42
CA ASP A 427 24.58 -11.43 11.69
C ASP A 427 25.12 -10.78 12.97
N ARG A 428 25.42 -11.61 13.96
CA ARG A 428 26.07 -11.15 15.19
C ARG A 428 27.49 -10.71 14.86
N PRO A 429 27.92 -9.50 15.25
CA PRO A 429 29.29 -9.07 15.00
C PRO A 429 30.25 -10.12 15.56
N GLU A 430 31.23 -10.52 14.78
CA GLU A 430 32.18 -11.63 15.11
C GLU A 430 32.88 -11.43 16.45
N ARG A 431 33.06 -10.18 16.91
CA ARG A 431 33.58 -9.82 18.23
C ARG A 431 32.65 -10.27 19.36
N ALA A 432 31.33 -10.11 19.22
CA ALA A 432 30.37 -10.54 20.23
C ALA A 432 30.25 -12.08 20.28
N ALA A 433 30.31 -12.75 19.12
CA ALA A 433 30.33 -14.21 19.05
C ALA A 433 31.58 -14.83 19.66
N LYS A 434 32.77 -14.22 19.45
CA LYS A 434 34.02 -14.65 20.14
C LYS A 434 33.98 -14.39 21.66
N ALA A 435 33.37 -13.27 22.08
CA ALA A 435 33.21 -12.97 23.52
C ALA A 435 32.25 -13.98 24.20
N LEU A 436 31.09 -14.28 23.56
CA LEU A 436 30.16 -15.28 24.09
C LEU A 436 30.75 -16.71 24.12
N ARG A 437 31.55 -17.09 23.10
CA ARG A 437 32.25 -18.38 23.09
C ARG A 437 33.33 -18.46 24.19
N ARG A 438 34.00 -17.35 24.55
CA ARG A 438 34.94 -17.28 25.67
C ARG A 438 34.22 -17.43 27.00
N VAL A 439 33.05 -16.77 27.18
CA VAL A 439 32.24 -16.91 28.42
C VAL A 439 31.70 -18.33 28.54
N ALA A 440 31.22 -18.95 27.49
CA ALA A 440 30.71 -20.32 27.47
C ALA A 440 31.80 -21.39 27.74
N LYS A 441 33.09 -21.06 27.53
CA LYS A 441 34.24 -21.93 27.84
C LYS A 441 34.89 -21.65 29.16
N GLY A 442 34.24 -20.93 30.10
CA GLY A 442 34.73 -20.66 31.43
C GLY A 442 35.89 -19.65 31.51
N GLY A 443 36.15 -18.89 30.49
CA GLY A 443 37.16 -17.83 30.48
C GLY A 443 36.70 -16.59 31.25
N LYS A 444 37.44 -16.17 32.28
CA LYS A 444 37.24 -14.91 32.99
C LYS A 444 37.31 -13.74 31.99
N VAL A 445 36.25 -12.97 31.87
CA VAL A 445 36.26 -11.70 31.14
C VAL A 445 37.00 -10.68 31.98
N GLN A 446 38.19 -10.24 31.53
CA GLN A 446 38.80 -9.05 32.05
C GLN A 446 37.98 -7.84 31.61
N THR A 447 37.20 -7.29 32.52
CA THR A 447 36.55 -5.98 32.32
C THR A 447 37.62 -4.92 32.51
N ALA A 448 38.07 -4.29 31.45
CA ALA A 448 38.84 -3.07 31.52
C ALA A 448 37.96 -1.99 32.20
N PRO A 449 38.50 -1.23 33.16
CA PRO A 449 37.72 -0.18 33.81
C PRO A 449 37.33 0.88 32.81
N ILE A 450 36.03 1.16 32.70
CA ILE A 450 35.53 2.29 31.93
C ILE A 450 35.94 3.56 32.69
N SER A 451 36.95 4.24 32.19
CA SER A 451 37.33 5.57 32.68
C SER A 451 36.23 6.56 32.30
N LEU A 452 35.42 6.93 33.29
CA LEU A 452 34.45 8.02 33.18
C LEU A 452 35.23 9.35 33.03
N VAL A 453 35.38 9.81 31.79
CA VAL A 453 35.85 11.16 31.52
C VAL A 453 34.72 12.12 31.91
N LYS A 454 34.90 12.77 33.09
CA LYS A 454 34.01 13.86 33.50
C LYS A 454 34.12 15.02 32.48
N PRO A 455 33.04 15.62 32.03
CA PRO A 455 33.12 16.81 31.20
C PRO A 455 33.67 17.97 32.01
N ARG A 456 34.77 18.56 31.52
CA ARG A 456 35.45 19.72 32.11
C ARG A 456 34.60 20.95 31.81
N ILE A 457 33.89 21.47 32.81
CA ILE A 457 33.21 22.77 32.75
C ILE A 457 34.29 23.83 32.78
N GLN A 458 34.51 24.51 31.67
CA GLN A 458 35.29 25.76 31.64
C GLN A 458 34.40 26.91 32.15
N ARG A 459 34.68 27.34 33.37
CA ARG A 459 34.25 28.66 33.85
C ARG A 459 35.19 29.70 33.23
N GLY A 460 34.71 30.45 32.27
CA GLY A 460 35.33 31.67 31.79
C GLY A 460 34.79 32.83 32.58
N GLY A 461 35.62 33.38 33.45
CA GLY A 461 35.39 34.67 34.04
C GLY A 461 36.21 35.72 33.30
N GLY A 462 35.72 36.95 33.25
CA GLY A 462 36.57 38.11 33.04
C GLY A 462 36.06 39.12 32.00
N ASN A 463 35.43 40.13 32.55
CA ASN A 463 35.30 41.52 32.10
C ASN A 463 36.34 41.99 31.07
N SER A 464 35.91 42.75 30.08
CA SER A 464 36.38 44.13 29.92
C SER A 464 35.58 44.90 28.87
N ARG A 465 35.27 46.13 29.29
CA ARG A 465 34.77 47.29 28.54
C ARG A 465 35.65 47.63 27.31
N ALA A 466 35.03 48.13 26.26
CA ALA A 466 35.27 49.51 25.75
C ALA A 466 34.69 49.69 24.33
N LYS A 467 33.82 50.67 24.29
CA LYS A 467 33.84 51.88 23.42
C LYS A 467 33.43 51.77 21.94
N ALA A 468 32.41 52.54 21.72
CA ALA A 468 31.84 53.07 20.48
C ALA A 468 32.87 53.62 19.46
N ARG A 469 32.50 53.52 18.17
CA ARG A 469 32.39 54.63 17.18
C ARG A 469 32.19 54.13 15.76
N HIS A 470 31.25 54.77 15.20
CA HIS A 470 30.81 55.08 13.84
C HIS A 470 29.87 54.08 13.21
#